data_570e04d4523fc5be8a42f6dbd7203b37
#
_entry.id   570e04d4523fc5be8a42f6dbd7203b37
#
_cell.length_a   1.000
_cell.length_b   1.000
_cell.length_c   1.000
_cell.angle_alpha   90.00
_cell.angle_beta   90.00
_cell.angle_gamma   90.00
#
_symmetry.space_group_name_H-M   'P 1'
#
loop_
_entity.id
_entity.type
_entity.pdbx_description
1 polymer ?
#
loop_
_entity_poly.entity_id
_entity_poly.type
_entity_poly.pdbx_seq_one_letter_code
_entity_poly.pdbx_strand_id
1 'polypeptide(L)'
;CGAPNVAAGQKVVVAVNGTKLYDGDECFTIKRSKIRGVESNGMICAEDEIGIGTDHAGIIVLPADAVVGTPAKEYYNVKSDYVLEVDITPNRVDATSHFGVARDLAAYLKQNGKPANLKRPSVDAFKIDDEVPAIEVVVENKEACLRYSGITIKNVTVKESPEWLQNRLKVIGLRPINNVVDITNYILHGVGQPLHSFDADKIKGNKVVVRSATEGAKFVTLDGVERTLTDRDLMICNVEEP
;
A
#
# COMPACT_ATOMS: atom_id res chain seq x y z
N CYS A 1 11.22 33.71 -4.86
CA CYS A 1 10.24 32.67 -4.62
C CYS A 1 8.93 33.29 -4.16
N GLY A 2 7.80 32.80 -4.67
CA GLY A 2 6.46 33.29 -4.32
C GLY A 2 5.72 32.45 -3.28
N ALA A 3 6.38 31.44 -2.71
CA ALA A 3 5.76 30.56 -1.73
C ALA A 3 5.47 31.30 -0.42
N PRO A 4 4.34 31.07 0.25
CA PRO A 4 3.93 31.80 1.45
C PRO A 4 4.82 31.50 2.66
N ASN A 5 5.52 30.37 2.68
CA ASN A 5 6.36 29.91 3.78
C ASN A 5 7.86 30.18 3.57
N VAL A 6 8.28 30.90 2.51
CA VAL A 6 9.69 31.21 2.27
C VAL A 6 10.19 32.28 3.21
N ALA A 7 11.34 32.06 3.86
CA ALA A 7 12.02 33.03 4.73
C ALA A 7 13.54 32.93 4.61
N ALA A 8 14.23 34.01 4.96
CA ALA A 8 15.69 34.02 4.99
C ALA A 8 16.24 33.09 6.11
N GLY A 9 17.34 32.39 5.81
CA GLY A 9 18.00 31.48 6.73
C GLY A 9 17.46 30.05 6.74
N GLN A 10 16.42 29.75 5.99
CA GLN A 10 15.90 28.39 5.84
C GLN A 10 16.85 27.51 5.01
N LYS A 11 16.91 26.22 5.36
CA LYS A 11 17.44 25.17 4.50
C LYS A 11 16.30 24.60 3.67
N VAL A 12 16.49 24.51 2.38
CA VAL A 12 15.44 24.17 1.42
C VAL A 12 15.95 23.19 0.36
N VAL A 13 15.05 22.50 -0.31
CA VAL A 13 15.39 21.66 -1.45
C VAL A 13 15.40 22.51 -2.72
N VAL A 14 16.49 22.42 -3.47
CA VAL A 14 16.70 23.23 -4.68
C VAL A 14 16.96 22.33 -5.89
N ALA A 15 16.13 22.45 -6.92
CA ALA A 15 16.40 21.95 -8.24
C ALA A 15 17.36 22.90 -8.97
N VAL A 16 18.59 22.46 -9.19
CA VAL A 16 19.64 23.26 -9.87
C VAL A 16 19.49 23.21 -11.39
N ASN A 17 20.22 24.07 -12.10
CA ASN A 17 20.25 24.04 -13.57
C ASN A 17 20.58 22.65 -14.11
N GLY A 18 19.78 22.18 -15.07
CA GLY A 18 19.88 20.84 -15.66
C GLY A 18 19.05 19.78 -14.95
N THR A 19 18.49 20.05 -13.78
CA THR A 19 17.57 19.12 -13.11
C THR A 19 16.31 18.96 -13.95
N LYS A 20 15.90 17.70 -14.15
CA LYS A 20 14.63 17.35 -14.76
C LYS A 20 13.61 17.08 -13.68
N LEU A 21 12.47 17.77 -13.75
CA LEU A 21 11.32 17.57 -12.89
C LEU A 21 10.18 17.02 -13.76
N TYR A 22 9.33 16.21 -13.15
CA TYR A 22 8.25 15.50 -13.84
C TYR A 22 6.91 15.87 -13.20
N ASP A 23 5.91 16.08 -14.05
CA ASP A 23 4.51 16.23 -13.67
C ASP A 23 3.72 15.20 -14.50
N GLY A 24 3.42 14.06 -13.90
CA GLY A 24 2.93 12.89 -14.63
C GLY A 24 3.93 12.45 -15.71
N ASP A 25 3.48 12.40 -16.96
CA ASP A 25 4.31 12.06 -18.13
C ASP A 25 5.08 13.26 -18.72
N GLU A 26 4.78 14.47 -18.26
CA GLU A 26 5.46 15.67 -18.73
C GLU A 26 6.77 15.89 -17.97
N CYS A 27 7.78 16.36 -18.70
CA CYS A 27 9.11 16.62 -18.15
C CYS A 27 9.57 18.01 -18.52
N PHE A 28 9.95 18.81 -17.53
CA PHE A 28 10.61 20.07 -17.77
C PHE A 28 12.01 20.12 -17.12
N THR A 29 12.91 20.85 -17.77
CA THR A 29 14.29 20.99 -17.31
C THR A 29 14.52 22.37 -16.74
N ILE A 30 15.03 22.45 -15.51
CA ILE A 30 15.41 23.72 -14.89
C ILE A 30 16.56 24.36 -15.68
N LYS A 31 16.34 25.61 -16.08
CA LYS A 31 17.32 26.39 -16.85
C LYS A 31 17.54 27.74 -16.17
N ARG A 32 18.75 28.28 -16.35
CA ARG A 32 19.02 29.68 -15.98
C ARG A 32 18.01 30.58 -16.67
N SER A 33 17.33 31.40 -15.92
CA SER A 33 16.28 32.28 -16.39
C SER A 33 16.34 33.64 -15.71
N LYS A 34 15.59 34.62 -16.19
CA LYS A 34 15.43 35.92 -15.56
C LYS A 34 13.97 36.11 -15.16
N ILE A 35 13.71 36.16 -13.85
CA ILE A 35 12.36 36.29 -13.32
C ILE A 35 12.22 37.68 -12.69
N ARG A 36 11.29 38.51 -13.20
CA ARG A 36 11.07 39.88 -12.74
C ARG A 36 12.34 40.72 -12.68
N GLY A 37 13.25 40.52 -13.66
CA GLY A 37 14.51 41.27 -13.74
C GLY A 37 15.68 40.69 -12.92
N VAL A 38 15.47 39.68 -12.09
CA VAL A 38 16.48 39.02 -11.27
C VAL A 38 16.85 37.67 -11.87
N GLU A 39 18.15 37.35 -11.90
CA GLU A 39 18.63 36.05 -12.37
C GLU A 39 18.18 34.94 -11.42
N SER A 40 17.66 33.84 -11.99
CA SER A 40 17.31 32.61 -11.31
C SER A 40 18.17 31.46 -11.83
N ASN A 41 18.94 30.84 -10.95
CA ASN A 41 19.83 29.72 -11.25
C ASN A 41 19.34 28.38 -10.71
N GLY A 42 18.06 28.28 -10.35
CA GLY A 42 17.43 27.10 -9.78
C GLY A 42 16.01 27.36 -9.32
N MET A 43 15.34 26.34 -8.85
CA MET A 43 13.99 26.41 -8.31
C MET A 43 13.96 25.77 -6.91
N ILE A 44 13.39 26.47 -5.94
CA ILE A 44 13.12 25.87 -4.62
C ILE A 44 11.85 25.05 -4.77
N CYS A 45 11.87 23.80 -4.31
CA CYS A 45 10.85 22.81 -4.62
C CYS A 45 9.85 22.62 -3.47
N ALA A 46 8.60 22.29 -3.85
CA ALA A 46 7.57 21.70 -3.03
C ALA A 46 7.70 20.15 -3.03
N GLU A 47 6.90 19.46 -2.22
CA GLU A 47 6.98 18.00 -2.10
C GLU A 47 6.55 17.26 -3.38
N ASP A 48 5.47 17.71 -3.99
CA ASP A 48 4.92 17.15 -5.22
C ASP A 48 5.86 17.35 -6.42
N GLU A 49 6.58 18.47 -6.47
CA GLU A 49 7.52 18.79 -7.56
C GLU A 49 8.73 17.84 -7.61
N ILE A 50 9.07 17.18 -6.50
CA ILE A 50 10.14 16.17 -6.44
C ILE A 50 9.62 14.76 -6.14
N GLY A 51 8.30 14.57 -6.10
CA GLY A 51 7.65 13.27 -5.98
C GLY A 51 7.80 12.59 -4.62
N ILE A 52 8.03 13.34 -3.52
CA ILE A 52 8.13 12.76 -2.17
C ILE A 52 6.84 12.90 -1.35
N GLY A 53 5.89 13.69 -1.82
CA GLY A 53 4.61 13.94 -1.18
C GLY A 53 3.61 14.53 -2.17
N THR A 54 2.52 15.07 -1.65
CA THR A 54 1.42 15.68 -2.44
C THR A 54 1.17 17.13 -2.06
N ASP A 55 1.95 17.69 -1.11
CA ASP A 55 1.77 19.07 -0.67
C ASP A 55 2.40 20.05 -1.68
N HIS A 56 1.58 20.98 -2.13
CA HIS A 56 1.95 22.10 -3.02
C HIS A 56 1.70 23.48 -2.38
N ALA A 57 1.27 23.52 -1.10
CA ALA A 57 0.93 24.77 -0.43
C ALA A 57 2.14 25.67 -0.15
N GLY A 58 3.35 25.09 -0.16
CA GLY A 58 4.60 25.81 0.10
C GLY A 58 5.82 25.02 -0.32
N ILE A 59 7.00 25.62 -0.06
CA ILE A 59 8.28 24.97 -0.31
C ILE A 59 8.64 24.00 0.83
N ILE A 60 9.48 23.02 0.53
CA ILE A 60 10.07 22.13 1.55
C ILE A 60 11.06 22.93 2.39
N VAL A 61 10.79 23.02 3.71
CA VAL A 61 11.70 23.60 4.69
C VAL A 61 12.33 22.47 5.49
N LEU A 62 13.63 22.31 5.35
CA LEU A 62 14.38 21.26 6.04
C LEU A 62 14.76 21.68 7.47
N PRO A 63 14.94 20.71 8.38
CA PRO A 63 15.45 20.96 9.73
C PRO A 63 16.80 21.71 9.72
N ALA A 64 17.08 22.44 10.79
CA ALA A 64 18.28 23.28 10.90
C ALA A 64 19.60 22.47 10.88
N ASP A 65 19.56 21.20 11.24
CA ASP A 65 20.69 20.26 11.24
C ASP A 65 20.94 19.61 9.86
N ALA A 66 20.03 19.77 8.88
CA ALA A 66 20.24 19.26 7.54
C ALA A 66 21.57 19.77 6.94
N VAL A 67 22.35 18.87 6.35
CA VAL A 67 23.65 19.21 5.77
C VAL A 67 23.46 19.82 4.40
N VAL A 68 23.89 21.08 4.24
CA VAL A 68 23.80 21.79 2.95
C VAL A 68 24.69 21.11 1.91
N GLY A 69 24.15 20.90 0.69
CA GLY A 69 24.84 20.24 -0.41
C GLY A 69 24.60 18.73 -0.49
N THR A 70 23.88 18.15 0.48
CA THR A 70 23.44 16.75 0.37
C THR A 70 22.43 16.61 -0.77
N PRO A 71 22.60 15.68 -1.70
CA PRO A 71 21.60 15.39 -2.72
C PRO A 71 20.26 14.99 -2.10
N ALA A 72 19.14 15.53 -2.60
CA ALA A 72 17.81 15.21 -2.08
C ALA A 72 17.53 13.71 -2.06
N LYS A 73 17.97 12.97 -3.08
CA LYS A 73 17.87 11.51 -3.14
C LYS A 73 18.51 10.81 -1.94
N GLU A 74 19.66 11.30 -1.48
CA GLU A 74 20.37 10.76 -0.32
C GLU A 74 19.69 11.20 0.99
N TYR A 75 19.33 12.47 1.10
CA TYR A 75 18.64 13.01 2.26
C TYR A 75 17.34 12.27 2.57
N TYR A 76 16.53 12.01 1.56
CA TYR A 76 15.26 11.30 1.67
C TYR A 76 15.37 9.77 1.52
N ASN A 77 16.60 9.24 1.41
CA ASN A 77 16.85 7.80 1.22
C ASN A 77 16.01 7.20 0.07
N VAL A 78 15.83 7.95 -1.02
CA VAL A 78 15.01 7.54 -2.16
C VAL A 78 15.65 6.36 -2.87
N LYS A 79 14.95 5.24 -2.85
CA LYS A 79 15.35 4.03 -3.56
C LYS A 79 14.62 3.96 -4.89
N SER A 80 15.37 3.76 -5.98
CA SER A 80 14.78 3.45 -7.28
C SER A 80 14.33 2.00 -7.32
N ASP A 81 13.16 1.74 -7.89
CA ASP A 81 12.65 0.39 -8.10
C ASP A 81 12.08 0.30 -9.53
N TYR A 82 11.77 -0.91 -9.98
CA TYR A 82 11.13 -1.16 -11.25
C TYR A 82 9.74 -1.71 -11.03
N VAL A 83 8.75 -1.13 -11.68
CA VAL A 83 7.38 -1.61 -11.71
C VAL A 83 7.13 -2.23 -13.08
N LEU A 84 6.68 -3.47 -13.07
CA LEU A 84 6.27 -4.18 -14.27
C LEU A 84 4.76 -4.37 -14.21
N GLU A 85 4.06 -3.79 -15.16
CA GLU A 85 2.65 -4.09 -15.37
C GLU A 85 2.54 -5.39 -16.16
N VAL A 86 1.87 -6.38 -15.56
CA VAL A 86 1.72 -7.71 -16.14
C VAL A 86 0.25 -7.99 -16.35
N ASP A 87 -0.16 -8.14 -17.60
CA ASP A 87 -1.52 -8.54 -17.94
C ASP A 87 -1.70 -10.05 -17.73
N ILE A 88 -2.57 -10.39 -16.78
CA ILE A 88 -2.89 -11.78 -16.43
C ILE A 88 -4.28 -12.11 -16.97
N THR A 89 -4.37 -13.13 -17.83
CA THR A 89 -5.63 -13.59 -18.37
C THR A 89 -6.55 -14.17 -17.29
N PRO A 90 -7.89 -14.03 -17.39
CA PRO A 90 -8.84 -14.42 -16.33
C PRO A 90 -8.79 -15.89 -15.91
N ASN A 91 -8.30 -16.78 -16.78
CA ASN A 91 -8.13 -18.20 -16.48
C ASN A 91 -6.88 -18.51 -15.63
N ARG A 92 -6.07 -17.51 -15.32
CA ARG A 92 -4.80 -17.67 -14.58
C ARG A 92 -4.83 -16.93 -13.24
N VAL A 93 -5.91 -17.11 -12.47
CA VAL A 93 -6.05 -16.54 -11.12
C VAL A 93 -4.90 -16.95 -10.17
N ASP A 94 -4.26 -18.06 -10.44
CA ASP A 94 -3.09 -18.56 -9.74
C ASP A 94 -1.84 -17.66 -9.92
N ALA A 95 -1.81 -16.87 -10.99
CA ALA A 95 -0.71 -15.98 -11.33
C ALA A 95 -0.91 -14.52 -10.87
N THR A 96 -2.08 -14.16 -10.33
CA THR A 96 -2.42 -12.79 -9.92
C THR A 96 -1.78 -12.39 -8.58
N SER A 97 -0.47 -12.53 -8.47
CA SER A 97 0.34 -12.07 -7.32
C SER A 97 1.82 -12.12 -7.67
N HIS A 98 2.66 -11.46 -6.86
CA HIS A 98 4.12 -11.56 -7.04
C HIS A 98 4.61 -13.00 -7.03
N PHE A 99 4.10 -13.81 -6.10
CA PHE A 99 4.48 -15.22 -6.03
C PHE A 99 3.96 -16.03 -7.23
N GLY A 100 2.76 -15.71 -7.72
CA GLY A 100 2.19 -16.34 -8.90
C GLY A 100 3.01 -16.06 -10.17
N VAL A 101 3.36 -14.80 -10.42
CA VAL A 101 4.25 -14.41 -11.53
C VAL A 101 5.64 -15.04 -11.36
N ALA A 102 6.18 -15.08 -10.13
CA ALA A 102 7.48 -15.70 -9.87
C ALA A 102 7.49 -17.20 -10.19
N ARG A 103 6.37 -17.93 -9.97
CA ARG A 103 6.23 -19.34 -10.37
C ARG A 103 6.33 -19.51 -11.89
N ASP A 104 5.61 -18.71 -12.63
CA ASP A 104 5.61 -18.77 -14.09
C ASP A 104 7.00 -18.43 -14.65
N LEU A 105 7.62 -17.36 -14.12
CA LEU A 105 8.98 -16.98 -14.49
C LEU A 105 9.98 -18.09 -14.16
N ALA A 106 9.88 -18.72 -12.98
CA ALA A 106 10.76 -19.82 -12.61
C ALA A 106 10.59 -21.04 -13.53
N ALA A 107 9.36 -21.34 -13.93
CA ALA A 107 9.08 -22.43 -14.88
C ALA A 107 9.70 -22.10 -16.25
N TYR A 108 9.50 -20.90 -16.77
CA TYR A 108 10.09 -20.45 -18.04
C TYR A 108 11.63 -20.51 -18.03
N LEU A 109 12.26 -19.99 -16.97
CA LEU A 109 13.72 -20.01 -16.86
C LEU A 109 14.27 -21.44 -16.85
N LYS A 110 13.67 -22.35 -16.06
CA LYS A 110 14.08 -23.76 -16.01
C LYS A 110 13.90 -24.45 -17.37
N GLN A 111 12.79 -24.21 -18.07
CA GLN A 111 12.54 -24.76 -19.39
C GLN A 111 13.59 -24.29 -20.41
N ASN A 112 14.15 -23.11 -20.23
CA ASN A 112 15.21 -22.56 -21.08
C ASN A 112 16.63 -22.80 -20.53
N GLY A 113 16.80 -23.79 -19.65
CA GLY A 113 18.12 -24.18 -19.12
C GLY A 113 18.78 -23.12 -18.19
N LYS A 114 18.00 -22.14 -17.73
CA LYS A 114 18.50 -21.10 -16.81
C LYS A 114 18.21 -21.47 -15.36
N PRO A 115 19.13 -21.16 -14.43
CA PRO A 115 18.90 -21.43 -13.02
C PRO A 115 17.74 -20.57 -12.49
N ALA A 116 16.82 -21.19 -11.77
CA ALA A 116 15.76 -20.48 -11.05
C ALA A 116 15.51 -21.16 -9.70
N ASN A 117 15.52 -20.36 -8.65
CA ASN A 117 15.24 -20.80 -7.29
C ASN A 117 14.04 -20.05 -6.74
N LEU A 118 12.86 -20.64 -6.87
CA LEU A 118 11.62 -20.11 -6.30
C LEU A 118 11.59 -20.37 -4.80
N LYS A 119 11.49 -19.31 -4.01
CA LYS A 119 11.35 -19.37 -2.55
C LYS A 119 9.97 -18.93 -2.13
N ARG A 120 9.25 -19.77 -1.41
CA ARG A 120 8.02 -19.36 -0.72
C ARG A 120 8.41 -18.70 0.61
N PRO A 121 7.72 -17.63 1.03
CA PRO A 121 7.90 -17.10 2.39
C PRO A 121 7.72 -18.21 3.43
N SER A 122 8.68 -18.36 4.35
CA SER A 122 8.58 -19.35 5.42
C SER A 122 7.51 -18.95 6.43
N VAL A 123 6.81 -19.95 6.94
CA VAL A 123 5.84 -19.85 8.04
C VAL A 123 6.31 -20.59 9.29
N ASP A 124 7.56 -21.04 9.32
CA ASP A 124 8.10 -21.89 10.39
C ASP A 124 8.16 -21.16 11.74
N ALA A 125 8.24 -19.83 11.71
CA ALA A 125 8.21 -19.00 12.91
C ALA A 125 6.81 -18.81 13.50
N PHE A 126 5.75 -19.22 12.78
CA PHE A 126 4.39 -19.10 13.27
C PHE A 126 4.15 -20.09 14.43
N LYS A 127 3.67 -19.55 15.54
CA LYS A 127 3.28 -20.35 16.73
C LYS A 127 1.91 -19.89 17.18
N ILE A 128 1.08 -20.85 17.56
CA ILE A 128 -0.18 -20.59 18.23
C ILE A 128 0.15 -20.37 19.71
N ASP A 129 -0.45 -19.32 20.28
CA ASP A 129 -0.42 -19.04 21.70
C ASP A 129 -1.76 -19.47 22.29
N ASP A 130 -1.75 -20.54 23.09
CA ASP A 130 -2.95 -21.12 23.67
C ASP A 130 -3.63 -20.20 24.70
N GLU A 131 -2.93 -19.15 25.17
CA GLU A 131 -3.53 -18.15 26.08
C GLU A 131 -4.40 -17.13 25.32
N VAL A 132 -4.36 -17.11 23.98
CA VAL A 132 -5.19 -16.25 23.17
C VAL A 132 -6.48 -16.98 22.78
N PRO A 133 -7.66 -16.60 23.31
CA PRO A 133 -8.90 -17.25 22.94
C PRO A 133 -9.18 -17.07 21.45
N ALA A 134 -9.46 -18.18 20.78
CA ALA A 134 -9.88 -18.16 19.38
C ALA A 134 -11.32 -17.63 19.28
N ILE A 135 -11.58 -16.78 18.29
CA ILE A 135 -12.95 -16.42 17.90
C ILE A 135 -13.53 -17.58 17.12
N GLU A 136 -14.75 -18.01 17.48
CA GLU A 136 -15.44 -19.07 16.75
C GLU A 136 -15.76 -18.63 15.32
N VAL A 137 -15.51 -19.51 14.36
CA VAL A 137 -15.84 -19.29 12.95
C VAL A 137 -16.86 -20.33 12.49
N VAL A 138 -18.01 -19.88 12.01
CA VAL A 138 -19.07 -20.73 11.47
C VAL A 138 -19.29 -20.39 10.00
N VAL A 139 -19.28 -21.41 9.13
CA VAL A 139 -19.65 -21.27 7.74
C VAL A 139 -21.00 -21.95 7.54
N GLU A 140 -22.06 -21.16 7.36
CA GLU A 140 -23.42 -21.65 7.11
C GLU A 140 -23.61 -22.06 5.66
N ASN A 141 -23.20 -21.22 4.73
CA ASN A 141 -23.27 -21.53 3.28
C ASN A 141 -21.97 -22.20 2.81
N LYS A 142 -21.93 -23.52 2.88
CA LYS A 142 -20.75 -24.32 2.51
C LYS A 142 -20.54 -24.48 1.00
N GLU A 143 -21.53 -24.13 0.19
CA GLU A 143 -21.38 -24.13 -1.28
C GLU A 143 -20.66 -22.86 -1.72
N ALA A 144 -21.06 -21.70 -1.19
CA ALA A 144 -20.47 -20.42 -1.56
C ALA A 144 -19.11 -20.19 -0.86
N CYS A 145 -18.92 -20.74 0.35
CA CYS A 145 -17.67 -20.65 1.10
C CYS A 145 -17.23 -22.04 1.57
N LEU A 146 -16.29 -22.64 0.88
CA LEU A 146 -15.76 -23.96 1.23
C LEU A 146 -14.92 -23.95 2.51
N ARG A 147 -14.25 -22.82 2.80
CA ARG A 147 -13.39 -22.67 3.98
C ARG A 147 -13.23 -21.20 4.34
N TYR A 148 -13.36 -20.90 5.62
CA TYR A 148 -12.98 -19.62 6.21
C TYR A 148 -12.12 -19.88 7.44
N SER A 149 -11.01 -19.15 7.58
CA SER A 149 -10.08 -19.33 8.69
C SER A 149 -9.87 -17.99 9.38
N GLY A 150 -9.89 -17.98 10.70
CA GLY A 150 -9.58 -16.82 11.52
C GLY A 150 -8.38 -17.07 12.42
N ILE A 151 -7.72 -15.99 12.80
CA ILE A 151 -6.64 -15.97 13.77
C ILE A 151 -6.81 -14.73 14.64
N THR A 152 -6.71 -14.88 15.94
CA THR A 152 -6.73 -13.76 16.89
C THR A 152 -5.32 -13.36 17.23
N ILE A 153 -5.01 -12.06 17.12
CA ILE A 153 -3.70 -11.49 17.42
C ILE A 153 -3.88 -10.48 18.55
N LYS A 154 -3.16 -10.64 19.66
CA LYS A 154 -3.16 -9.72 20.80
C LYS A 154 -2.04 -8.70 20.71
N ASN A 155 -2.15 -7.65 21.51
CA ASN A 155 -1.12 -6.61 21.69
C ASN A 155 -0.79 -5.86 20.39
N VAL A 156 -1.77 -5.72 19.51
CA VAL A 156 -1.61 -4.95 18.27
C VAL A 156 -1.74 -3.46 18.58
N THR A 157 -0.73 -2.69 18.24
CA THR A 157 -0.80 -1.24 18.24
C THR A 157 -0.99 -0.77 16.81
N VAL A 158 -2.16 -0.22 16.50
CA VAL A 158 -2.43 0.38 15.19
C VAL A 158 -1.66 1.69 15.09
N LYS A 159 -0.78 1.78 14.11
CA LYS A 159 0.08 2.94 13.84
C LYS A 159 0.45 3.00 12.38
N GLU A 160 1.14 4.05 12.00
CA GLU A 160 1.74 4.17 10.69
C GLU A 160 2.68 2.98 10.38
N SER A 161 2.61 2.50 9.16
CA SER A 161 3.47 1.41 8.68
C SER A 161 4.94 1.82 8.65
N PRO A 162 5.87 0.89 8.87
CA PRO A 162 7.29 1.18 8.66
C PRO A 162 7.55 1.54 7.18
N GLU A 163 8.52 2.42 6.97
CA GLU A 163 8.84 3.00 5.66
C GLU A 163 8.98 1.94 4.55
N TRP A 164 9.63 0.82 4.84
CA TRP A 164 9.82 -0.24 3.85
C TRP A 164 8.49 -0.80 3.31
N LEU A 165 7.47 -0.93 4.18
CA LEU A 165 6.14 -1.43 3.81
C LEU A 165 5.38 -0.37 3.01
N GLN A 166 5.42 0.88 3.47
CA GLN A 166 4.83 2.00 2.74
C GLN A 166 5.40 2.11 1.32
N ASN A 167 6.73 2.03 1.18
CA ASN A 167 7.40 2.14 -0.11
C ASN A 167 7.00 1.00 -1.05
N ARG A 168 6.86 -0.24 -0.55
CA ARG A 168 6.39 -1.38 -1.36
C ARG A 168 4.96 -1.17 -1.89
N LEU A 169 4.08 -0.61 -1.08
CA LEU A 169 2.70 -0.34 -1.49
C LEU A 169 2.61 0.87 -2.44
N LYS A 170 3.33 1.95 -2.16
CA LYS A 170 3.38 3.14 -3.02
C LYS A 170 3.86 2.80 -4.44
N VAL A 171 4.87 1.94 -4.56
CA VAL A 171 5.42 1.52 -5.87
C VAL A 171 4.38 0.84 -6.75
N ILE A 172 3.43 0.12 -6.18
CA ILE A 172 2.32 -0.52 -6.92
C ILE A 172 1.04 0.35 -6.95
N GLY A 173 1.14 1.64 -6.62
CA GLY A 173 0.03 2.58 -6.69
C GLY A 173 -0.93 2.56 -5.50
N LEU A 174 -0.63 1.84 -4.42
CA LEU A 174 -1.46 1.81 -3.23
C LEU A 174 -1.05 2.89 -2.23
N ARG A 175 -2.04 3.57 -1.66
CA ARG A 175 -1.83 4.53 -0.58
C ARG A 175 -1.76 3.79 0.77
N PRO A 176 -0.65 3.91 1.52
CA PRO A 176 -0.57 3.39 2.88
C PRO A 176 -1.60 4.05 3.81
N ILE A 177 -2.17 3.27 4.72
CA ILE A 177 -3.19 3.72 5.69
C ILE A 177 -2.69 3.53 7.11
N ASN A 178 -2.44 2.28 7.51
CA ASN A 178 -1.87 1.91 8.79
C ASN A 178 -1.29 0.49 8.70
N ASN A 179 -0.49 0.10 9.68
CA ASN A 179 0.23 -1.17 9.67
C ASN A 179 -0.68 -2.42 9.52
N VAL A 180 -1.91 -2.38 10.00
CA VAL A 180 -2.84 -3.51 9.88
C VAL A 180 -3.35 -3.64 8.45
N VAL A 181 -3.92 -2.56 7.90
CA VAL A 181 -4.45 -2.54 6.53
C VAL A 181 -3.34 -2.76 5.50
N ASP A 182 -2.19 -2.15 5.72
CA ASP A 182 -1.05 -2.26 4.81
C ASP A 182 -0.47 -3.67 4.77
N ILE A 183 -0.44 -4.39 5.89
CA ILE A 183 -0.05 -5.81 5.92
C ILE A 183 -1.04 -6.66 5.11
N THR A 184 -2.35 -6.43 5.24
CA THR A 184 -3.35 -7.18 4.45
C THR A 184 -3.16 -6.95 2.94
N ASN A 185 -2.92 -5.72 2.53
CA ASN A 185 -2.60 -5.38 1.14
C ASN A 185 -1.28 -6.01 0.68
N TYR A 186 -0.25 -5.95 1.51
CA TYR A 186 1.05 -6.55 1.19
C TYR A 186 0.94 -8.07 0.96
N ILE A 187 0.17 -8.78 1.79
CA ILE A 187 -0.06 -10.23 1.63
C ILE A 187 -0.91 -10.51 0.39
N LEU A 188 -1.96 -9.73 0.14
CA LEU A 188 -2.78 -9.86 -1.06
C LEU A 188 -1.93 -9.80 -2.34
N HIS A 189 -1.14 -8.75 -2.50
CA HIS A 189 -0.29 -8.59 -3.68
C HIS A 189 0.92 -9.54 -3.68
N GLY A 190 1.40 -9.92 -2.52
CA GLY A 190 2.53 -10.83 -2.37
C GLY A 190 2.22 -12.27 -2.78
N VAL A 191 1.14 -12.84 -2.27
CA VAL A 191 0.81 -14.27 -2.41
C VAL A 191 -0.60 -14.55 -2.95
N GLY A 192 -1.39 -13.51 -3.22
CA GLY A 192 -2.73 -13.64 -3.79
C GLY A 192 -3.81 -14.03 -2.78
N GLN A 193 -3.54 -13.89 -1.47
CA GLN A 193 -4.51 -14.23 -0.42
C GLN A 193 -5.14 -12.96 0.15
N PRO A 194 -6.43 -12.69 -0.14
CA PRO A 194 -7.15 -11.60 0.52
C PRO A 194 -7.33 -11.90 2.01
N LEU A 195 -7.11 -10.87 2.82
CA LEU A 195 -7.28 -10.92 4.27
C LEU A 195 -8.27 -9.84 4.72
N HIS A 196 -9.08 -10.17 5.71
CA HIS A 196 -9.91 -9.22 6.44
C HIS A 196 -9.38 -9.06 7.86
N SER A 197 -9.39 -7.84 8.38
CA SER A 197 -8.99 -7.54 9.75
C SER A 197 -10.14 -6.85 10.48
N PHE A 198 -10.45 -7.34 11.67
CA PHE A 198 -11.51 -6.84 12.51
C PHE A 198 -11.00 -6.57 13.91
N ASP A 199 -11.55 -5.55 14.55
CA ASP A 199 -11.38 -5.32 15.98
C ASP A 199 -12.18 -6.40 16.74
N ALA A 200 -11.46 -7.30 17.40
CA ALA A 200 -12.06 -8.46 18.08
C ALA A 200 -13.09 -8.03 19.15
N ASP A 201 -12.86 -6.90 19.83
CA ASP A 201 -13.76 -6.39 20.86
C ASP A 201 -15.11 -5.90 20.29
N LYS A 202 -15.17 -5.67 18.98
CA LYS A 202 -16.39 -5.26 18.27
C LYS A 202 -17.16 -6.43 17.67
N ILE A 203 -16.61 -7.63 17.70
CA ILE A 203 -17.29 -8.83 17.18
C ILE A 203 -18.31 -9.31 18.23
N LYS A 204 -19.57 -8.96 18.03
CA LYS A 204 -20.66 -9.35 18.92
C LYS A 204 -20.81 -10.87 18.99
N GLY A 205 -20.97 -11.39 20.21
CA GLY A 205 -21.06 -12.82 20.48
C GLY A 205 -19.74 -13.58 20.28
N ASN A 206 -18.61 -12.89 20.07
CA ASN A 206 -17.29 -13.49 19.90
C ASN A 206 -17.28 -14.58 18.81
N LYS A 207 -18.05 -14.37 17.75
CA LYS A 207 -18.27 -15.34 16.68
C LYS A 207 -18.34 -14.65 15.32
N VAL A 208 -17.64 -15.18 14.34
CA VAL A 208 -17.74 -14.82 12.94
C VAL A 208 -18.60 -15.85 12.22
N VAL A 209 -19.62 -15.37 11.50
CA VAL A 209 -20.54 -16.21 10.74
C VAL A 209 -20.47 -15.84 9.27
N VAL A 210 -20.13 -16.80 8.41
CA VAL A 210 -20.13 -16.62 6.96
C VAL A 210 -21.42 -17.22 6.41
N ARG A 211 -22.30 -16.36 5.92
CA ARG A 211 -23.65 -16.73 5.46
C ARG A 211 -24.11 -15.89 4.27
N SER A 212 -25.11 -16.37 3.55
CA SER A 212 -25.80 -15.56 2.54
C SER A 212 -26.58 -14.41 3.22
N ALA A 213 -26.65 -13.29 2.53
CA ALA A 213 -27.47 -12.16 2.95
C ALA A 213 -28.97 -12.48 2.86
N THR A 214 -29.78 -11.73 3.58
CA THR A 214 -31.23 -11.74 3.39
C THR A 214 -31.58 -10.89 2.18
N GLU A 215 -32.46 -11.42 1.31
CA GLU A 215 -32.95 -10.71 0.11
C GLU A 215 -33.51 -9.33 0.49
N GLY A 216 -33.05 -8.28 -0.17
CA GLY A 216 -33.48 -6.91 0.07
C GLY A 216 -32.83 -6.21 1.29
N ALA A 217 -31.95 -6.89 2.03
CA ALA A 217 -31.23 -6.27 3.16
C ALA A 217 -30.38 -5.07 2.69
N LYS A 218 -30.31 -4.04 3.54
CA LYS A 218 -29.50 -2.86 3.28
C LYS A 218 -28.16 -2.98 3.97
N PHE A 219 -27.09 -2.63 3.26
CA PHE A 219 -25.73 -2.63 3.77
C PHE A 219 -24.96 -1.41 3.26
N VAL A 220 -24.29 -0.71 4.17
CA VAL A 220 -23.43 0.43 3.82
C VAL A 220 -21.99 -0.06 3.73
N THR A 221 -21.42 0.04 2.54
CA THR A 221 -20.03 -0.34 2.27
C THR A 221 -19.05 0.71 2.80
N LEU A 222 -17.75 0.37 2.88
CA LEU A 222 -16.70 1.26 3.41
C LEU A 222 -16.54 2.58 2.63
N ASP A 223 -17.02 2.63 1.39
CA ASP A 223 -17.10 3.84 0.56
C ASP A 223 -18.31 4.71 0.88
N GLY A 224 -19.13 4.34 1.89
CA GLY A 224 -20.32 5.05 2.32
C GLY A 224 -21.55 4.83 1.42
N VAL A 225 -21.47 3.93 0.44
CA VAL A 225 -22.58 3.65 -0.46
C VAL A 225 -23.51 2.61 0.14
N GLU A 226 -24.82 2.94 0.24
CA GLU A 226 -25.85 1.96 0.62
C GLU A 226 -26.13 1.04 -0.56
N ARG A 227 -26.05 -0.26 -0.30
CA ARG A 227 -26.33 -1.30 -1.28
C ARG A 227 -27.51 -2.14 -0.82
N THR A 228 -28.31 -2.61 -1.77
CA THR A 228 -29.36 -3.59 -1.51
C THR A 228 -28.80 -4.97 -1.85
N LEU A 229 -28.75 -5.82 -0.83
CA LEU A 229 -28.21 -7.17 -0.95
C LEU A 229 -29.24 -8.16 -1.50
N THR A 230 -28.75 -9.24 -2.06
CA THR A 230 -29.53 -10.38 -2.53
C THR A 230 -29.16 -11.63 -1.73
N ASP A 231 -29.95 -12.69 -1.82
CA ASP A 231 -29.68 -14.00 -1.18
C ASP A 231 -28.43 -14.69 -1.74
N ARG A 232 -27.87 -14.18 -2.85
CA ARG A 232 -26.61 -14.65 -3.46
C ARG A 232 -25.37 -13.96 -2.93
N ASP A 233 -25.54 -12.84 -2.22
CA ASP A 233 -24.40 -12.13 -1.65
C ASP A 233 -23.92 -12.85 -0.40
N LEU A 234 -22.65 -13.24 -0.40
CA LEU A 234 -22.01 -13.90 0.73
C LEU A 234 -21.41 -12.86 1.67
N MET A 235 -21.79 -12.90 2.94
CA MET A 235 -21.43 -11.91 3.95
C MET A 235 -20.59 -12.53 5.06
N ILE A 236 -19.67 -11.72 5.61
CA ILE A 236 -18.95 -12.01 6.85
C ILE A 236 -19.65 -11.23 7.94
N CYS A 237 -20.29 -11.93 8.85
CA CYS A 237 -21.18 -11.36 9.88
C CYS A 237 -20.64 -11.65 11.29
N ASN A 238 -21.11 -10.90 12.26
CA ASN A 238 -21.15 -11.37 13.64
C ASN A 238 -22.48 -12.13 13.90
N VAL A 239 -22.88 -12.38 15.13
CA VAL A 239 -24.13 -13.11 15.44
C VAL A 239 -25.40 -12.28 15.21
N GLU A 240 -25.29 -10.96 15.14
CA GLU A 240 -26.43 -10.04 15.05
C GLU A 240 -26.53 -9.43 13.63
N GLU A 241 -25.44 -9.03 13.06
CA GLU A 241 -25.39 -8.21 11.84
C GLU A 241 -24.19 -8.56 10.95
N PRO A 242 -24.23 -8.19 9.64
CA PRO A 242 -23.09 -8.30 8.73
C PRO A 242 -21.90 -7.45 9.16
#